data_c6bfa9d2f92731e34257770d349301ef
#
_entry.id   c6bfa9d2f92731e34257770d349301ef
#
_cell.length_a   1.000
_cell.length_b   1.000
_cell.length_c   1.000
_cell.angle_alpha   90.00
_cell.angle_beta   90.00
_cell.angle_gamma   90.00
#
_symmetry.space_group_name_H-M   'P 1'
#
loop_
_entity.id
_entity.type
_entity.pdbx_description
1 polymer ?
#
loop_
_entity_poly.entity_id
_entity_poly.type
_entity_poly.pdbx_seq_one_letter_code
_entity_poly.pdbx_strand_id
1 'polypeptide(L)'
;VARIIHNDLTLANASAWQWWTAVSLGEDVPIQLLPLEGSNGLSLQYDGEISTTKMLWTTANYSFFVRPGMRRISVKPTYKVSDLEAATSLMISSYTDGKEVVTVVINYLEDNQVITLNCDYAQKGKVYLTTIDKNLQYMGEQPLKKLQLPARSVATIVVEDN
;
A
#
# COMPACT_ATOMS: atom_id res chain seq x y z
N VAL A 1 -4.73 7.16 3.62
CA VAL A 1 -5.17 6.45 2.40
C VAL A 1 -5.09 4.95 2.59
N ALA A 2 -3.90 4.31 2.82
CA ALA A 2 -3.77 2.84 2.89
C ALA A 2 -4.77 2.18 3.87
N ARG A 3 -4.97 2.76 5.06
CA ARG A 3 -5.94 2.26 6.04
C ARG A 3 -7.38 2.27 5.50
N ILE A 4 -7.75 3.30 4.76
CA ILE A 4 -9.09 3.40 4.15
C ILE A 4 -9.25 2.29 3.11
N ILE A 5 -8.28 2.15 2.18
CA ILE A 5 -8.29 1.07 1.19
C ILE A 5 -8.39 -0.30 1.88
N HIS A 6 -7.58 -0.53 2.92
CA HIS A 6 -7.60 -1.78 3.68
C HIS A 6 -8.99 -2.05 4.26
N ASN A 7 -9.56 -1.09 4.98
CA ASN A 7 -10.85 -1.27 5.64
C ASN A 7 -11.99 -1.48 4.63
N ASP A 8 -11.98 -0.73 3.53
CA ASP A 8 -12.99 -0.90 2.47
C ASP A 8 -12.90 -2.29 1.83
N LEU A 9 -11.70 -2.77 1.51
CA LEU A 9 -11.51 -4.08 0.90
C LEU A 9 -11.70 -5.24 1.88
N THR A 10 -11.44 -5.06 3.18
CA THR A 10 -11.48 -6.15 4.17
C THR A 10 -12.72 -6.16 5.04
N LEU A 11 -13.12 -5.02 5.62
CA LEU A 11 -14.25 -4.92 6.53
C LEU A 11 -15.55 -4.64 5.76
N ALA A 12 -15.55 -3.68 4.86
CA ALA A 12 -16.72 -3.39 4.02
C ALA A 12 -16.88 -4.36 2.84
N ASN A 13 -15.87 -5.21 2.61
CA ASN A 13 -15.85 -6.20 1.53
C ASN A 13 -16.11 -5.61 0.14
N ALA A 14 -15.61 -4.40 -0.10
CA ALA A 14 -15.70 -3.73 -1.39
C ALA A 14 -14.95 -4.51 -2.48
N SER A 15 -15.51 -4.59 -3.66
CA SER A 15 -14.91 -5.28 -4.82
C SER A 15 -14.05 -4.37 -5.70
N ALA A 16 -14.12 -3.06 -5.49
CA ALA A 16 -13.32 -2.05 -6.17
C ALA A 16 -13.10 -0.85 -5.27
N TRP A 17 -11.98 -0.16 -5.49
CA TRP A 17 -11.67 1.08 -4.79
C TRP A 17 -11.12 2.10 -5.78
N GLN A 18 -11.58 3.34 -5.69
CA GLN A 18 -11.18 4.43 -6.57
C GLN A 18 -11.01 5.72 -5.76
N TRP A 19 -10.12 6.56 -6.20
CA TRP A 19 -9.91 7.89 -5.64
C TRP A 19 -10.31 8.98 -6.65
N TRP A 20 -11.09 9.92 -6.21
CA TRP A 20 -11.39 11.12 -6.95
C TRP A 20 -10.58 12.29 -6.35
N THR A 21 -9.65 12.86 -7.06
CA THR A 21 -9.19 12.65 -8.44
C THR A 21 -7.70 12.34 -8.44
N ALA A 22 -7.20 11.65 -9.48
CA ALA A 22 -5.81 11.23 -9.51
C ALA A 22 -4.83 12.40 -9.74
N VAL A 23 -5.24 13.39 -10.50
CA VAL A 23 -4.42 14.54 -10.92
C VAL A 23 -5.20 15.82 -10.70
N SER A 24 -4.63 16.80 -10.01
CA SER A 24 -5.25 18.10 -9.72
C SER A 24 -4.22 19.12 -9.29
N LEU A 25 -4.63 20.39 -9.20
CA LEU A 25 -3.87 21.48 -8.57
C LEU A 25 -3.84 21.37 -7.04
N GLY A 26 -4.75 20.64 -6.41
CA GLY A 26 -4.84 20.48 -4.97
C GLY A 26 -3.71 19.61 -4.40
N GLU A 27 -3.48 19.71 -3.10
CA GLU A 27 -2.44 18.93 -2.39
C GLU A 27 -2.91 17.51 -2.03
N ASP A 28 -4.21 17.32 -1.86
CA ASP A 28 -4.81 16.04 -1.46
C ASP A 28 -5.09 15.13 -2.66
N VAL A 29 -4.10 14.97 -3.54
CA VAL A 29 -4.18 14.14 -4.74
C VAL A 29 -2.92 13.29 -4.92
N PRO A 30 -3.00 12.15 -5.62
CA PRO A 30 -1.83 11.34 -5.96
C PRO A 30 -0.77 12.10 -6.77
N ILE A 31 -1.19 12.86 -7.78
CA ILE A 31 -0.34 13.65 -8.66
C ILE A 31 -0.79 15.10 -8.61
N GLN A 32 0.07 15.96 -8.08
CA GLN A 32 -0.17 17.39 -7.99
C GLN A 32 0.42 18.09 -9.22
N LEU A 33 -0.38 18.96 -9.82
CA LEU A 33 0.07 19.88 -10.85
C LEU A 33 0.53 21.19 -10.19
N LEU A 34 1.76 21.58 -10.46
CA LEU A 34 2.35 22.82 -9.95
C LEU A 34 2.42 23.82 -11.11
N PRO A 35 1.57 24.86 -11.12
CA PRO A 35 1.65 25.90 -12.15
C PRO A 35 2.98 26.67 -12.04
N LEU A 36 3.49 27.15 -13.16
CA LEU A 36 4.67 28.01 -13.17
C LEU A 36 4.44 29.27 -12.35
N GLU A 37 5.50 29.77 -11.72
CA GLU A 37 5.48 31.00 -10.95
C GLU A 37 5.02 32.17 -11.83
N GLY A 38 4.04 32.94 -11.37
CA GLY A 38 3.43 34.04 -12.11
C GLY A 38 2.27 33.67 -13.04
N SER A 39 1.93 32.38 -13.16
CA SER A 39 0.70 31.94 -13.81
C SER A 39 -0.50 32.14 -12.86
N ASN A 40 -1.64 32.57 -13.40
CA ASN A 40 -2.87 32.74 -12.61
C ASN A 40 -3.60 31.39 -12.28
N GLY A 41 -2.89 30.28 -12.36
CA GLY A 41 -3.42 28.93 -12.08
C GLY A 41 -4.41 28.37 -13.11
N LEU A 42 -4.85 29.20 -14.05
CA LEU A 42 -5.80 28.82 -15.11
C LEU A 42 -5.12 28.37 -16.41
N SER A 43 -3.81 28.56 -16.52
CA SER A 43 -3.06 28.25 -17.74
C SER A 43 -2.20 26.98 -17.65
N LEU A 44 -2.69 25.93 -17.02
CA LEU A 44 -2.11 24.59 -17.15
C LEU A 44 -2.10 24.04 -18.59
N GLN A 45 -2.58 24.83 -19.54
CA GLN A 45 -2.66 24.41 -20.93
C GLN A 45 -1.30 24.32 -21.62
N TYR A 46 -0.25 24.92 -21.06
CA TYR A 46 0.98 25.11 -21.82
C TYR A 46 2.27 24.71 -21.12
N ASP A 47 2.34 24.78 -19.79
CA ASP A 47 3.55 24.39 -19.06
C ASP A 47 3.30 24.26 -17.56
N GLY A 48 4.10 23.42 -16.86
CA GLY A 48 3.99 23.22 -15.43
C GLY A 48 4.84 22.04 -14.98
N GLU A 49 5.05 21.93 -13.68
CA GLU A 49 5.72 20.80 -13.06
C GLU A 49 4.71 19.82 -12.50
N ILE A 50 5.10 18.56 -12.44
CA ILE A 50 4.32 17.47 -11.83
C ILE A 50 5.04 17.03 -10.56
N SER A 51 4.33 17.06 -9.44
CA SER A 51 4.81 16.51 -8.17
C SER A 51 3.99 15.28 -7.78
N THR A 52 4.66 14.25 -7.30
CA THR A 52 4.00 13.07 -6.75
C THR A 52 3.90 13.18 -5.24
N THR A 53 2.72 12.93 -4.70
CA THR A 53 2.49 12.96 -3.25
C THR A 53 2.64 11.56 -2.64
N LYS A 54 2.71 11.47 -1.33
CA LYS A 54 2.69 10.18 -0.63
C LYS A 54 1.41 9.39 -0.87
N MET A 55 0.34 10.06 -1.27
CA MET A 55 -0.92 9.40 -1.62
C MET A 55 -0.74 8.48 -2.84
N LEU A 56 0.01 8.92 -3.87
CA LEU A 56 0.33 8.07 -5.03
C LEU A 56 1.00 6.78 -4.59
N TRP A 57 2.08 6.89 -3.84
CA TRP A 57 2.90 5.75 -3.44
C TRP A 57 2.20 4.83 -2.45
N THR A 58 1.40 5.39 -1.57
CA THR A 58 0.55 4.64 -0.65
C THR A 58 -0.52 3.85 -1.40
N THR A 59 -1.17 4.47 -2.38
CA THR A 59 -2.16 3.80 -3.24
C THR A 59 -1.49 2.74 -4.11
N ALA A 60 -0.28 3.02 -4.62
CA ALA A 60 0.47 2.11 -5.48
C ALA A 60 0.84 0.78 -4.78
N ASN A 61 0.98 0.76 -3.42
CA ASN A 61 1.14 -0.49 -2.68
C ASN A 61 -0.02 -1.48 -2.90
N TYR A 62 -1.20 -0.99 -3.26
CA TYR A 62 -2.32 -1.81 -3.70
C TYR A 62 -2.43 -1.88 -5.22
N SER A 63 -2.60 -0.74 -5.87
CA SER A 63 -3.00 -0.67 -7.27
C SER A 63 -1.97 -1.22 -8.26
N PHE A 64 -0.69 -1.22 -7.91
CA PHE A 64 0.36 -1.77 -8.75
C PHE A 64 0.40 -3.31 -8.70
N PHE A 65 0.07 -3.91 -7.56
CA PHE A 65 0.23 -5.35 -7.31
C PHE A 65 -1.11 -6.10 -7.27
N VAL A 66 -2.13 -5.55 -6.61
CA VAL A 66 -3.46 -6.16 -6.55
C VAL A 66 -4.20 -5.86 -7.84
N ARG A 67 -4.23 -6.84 -8.73
CA ARG A 67 -4.72 -6.66 -10.10
C ARG A 67 -6.14 -7.23 -10.28
N PRO A 68 -6.88 -6.78 -11.30
CA PRO A 68 -8.17 -7.36 -11.64
C PRO A 68 -8.07 -8.88 -11.81
N GLY A 69 -9.02 -9.60 -11.22
CA GLY A 69 -9.03 -11.06 -11.20
C GLY A 69 -8.45 -11.69 -9.93
N MET A 70 -7.64 -10.96 -9.16
CA MET A 70 -7.18 -11.43 -7.86
C MET A 70 -8.34 -11.53 -6.86
N ARG A 71 -8.27 -12.54 -5.99
CA ARG A 71 -9.22 -12.77 -4.91
C ARG A 71 -8.53 -12.53 -3.58
N ARG A 72 -9.23 -11.86 -2.67
CA ARG A 72 -8.76 -11.74 -1.29
C ARG A 72 -8.79 -13.10 -0.61
N ILE A 73 -7.68 -13.46 0.04
CA ILE A 73 -7.56 -14.68 0.83
C ILE A 73 -7.50 -14.36 2.32
N SER A 74 -7.89 -15.32 3.15
CA SER A 74 -7.92 -15.14 4.60
C SER A 74 -6.51 -15.06 5.18
N VAL A 75 -6.25 -14.03 5.96
CA VAL A 75 -5.06 -13.92 6.81
C VAL A 75 -5.49 -14.20 8.25
N LYS A 76 -4.81 -15.11 8.91
CA LYS A 76 -5.08 -15.46 10.30
C LYS A 76 -3.95 -14.92 11.19
N PRO A 77 -4.20 -13.91 12.02
CA PRO A 77 -3.23 -13.49 13.03
C PRO A 77 -3.03 -14.60 14.05
N THR A 78 -1.81 -14.72 14.58
CA THR A 78 -1.48 -15.71 15.61
C THR A 78 -1.93 -15.29 17.02
N TYR A 79 -2.44 -14.08 17.15
CA TYR A 79 -2.93 -13.52 18.42
C TYR A 79 -4.31 -12.90 18.21
N LYS A 80 -5.08 -12.82 19.29
CA LYS A 80 -6.39 -12.15 19.26
C LYS A 80 -6.18 -10.64 19.36
N VAL A 81 -6.79 -9.92 18.44
CA VAL A 81 -6.91 -8.45 18.48
C VAL A 81 -8.40 -8.11 18.42
N SER A 82 -8.78 -7.01 19.02
CA SER A 82 -10.09 -6.42 18.82
C SER A 82 -10.19 -5.84 17.39
N ASP A 83 -11.41 -5.69 16.87
CA ASP A 83 -11.63 -5.08 15.55
C ASP A 83 -11.04 -3.66 15.47
N LEU A 84 -11.10 -2.91 16.57
CA LEU A 84 -10.53 -1.57 16.66
C LEU A 84 -9.01 -1.60 16.58
N GLU A 85 -8.35 -2.51 17.28
CA GLU A 85 -6.88 -2.68 17.20
C GLU A 85 -6.48 -3.13 15.80
N ALA A 86 -7.20 -4.09 15.21
CA ALA A 86 -6.97 -4.54 13.83
C ALA A 86 -7.10 -3.39 12.82
N ALA A 87 -7.99 -2.43 13.06
CA ALA A 87 -8.21 -1.28 12.19
C ALA A 87 -7.28 -0.09 12.46
N THR A 88 -6.48 -0.10 13.53
CA THR A 88 -5.68 1.04 13.99
C THR A 88 -4.23 0.72 14.34
N SER A 89 -3.79 -0.52 14.14
CA SER A 89 -2.42 -0.94 14.46
C SER A 89 -1.71 -1.56 13.26
N LEU A 90 -1.53 -2.88 13.28
CA LEU A 90 -1.02 -3.64 12.13
C LEU A 90 -2.20 -4.19 11.33
N MET A 91 -2.30 -3.77 10.08
CA MET A 91 -3.34 -4.23 9.16
C MET A 91 -2.70 -5.06 8.06
N ILE A 92 -3.24 -6.25 7.82
CA ILE A 92 -2.70 -7.20 6.84
C ILE A 92 -3.83 -7.71 5.97
N SER A 93 -3.63 -7.66 4.65
CA SER A 93 -4.53 -8.25 3.67
C SER A 93 -3.75 -8.96 2.58
N SER A 94 -4.24 -10.08 2.11
CA SER A 94 -3.57 -10.88 1.07
C SER A 94 -4.53 -11.19 -0.07
N TYR A 95 -3.98 -11.22 -1.27
CA TYR A 95 -4.70 -11.41 -2.53
C TYR A 95 -3.94 -12.38 -3.42
N THR A 96 -4.64 -13.16 -4.24
CA THR A 96 -4.03 -14.11 -5.17
C THR A 96 -4.83 -14.26 -6.45
N ASP A 97 -4.14 -14.55 -7.54
CA ASP A 97 -4.71 -15.03 -8.80
C ASP A 97 -4.45 -16.53 -9.04
N GLY A 98 -3.84 -17.20 -8.06
CA GLY A 98 -3.40 -18.60 -8.14
C GLY A 98 -2.00 -18.80 -8.69
N LYS A 99 -1.27 -17.71 -9.07
CA LYS A 99 0.13 -17.74 -9.51
C LYS A 99 1.05 -17.00 -8.56
N GLU A 100 0.52 -15.98 -7.94
CA GLU A 100 1.23 -15.21 -6.94
C GLU A 100 0.32 -14.86 -5.77
N VAL A 101 0.94 -14.57 -4.63
CA VAL A 101 0.27 -14.01 -3.47
C VAL A 101 0.87 -12.62 -3.19
N VAL A 102 0.00 -11.62 -3.20
CA VAL A 102 0.32 -10.25 -2.84
C VAL A 102 -0.20 -9.98 -1.44
N THR A 103 0.68 -9.69 -0.51
CA THR A 103 0.33 -9.32 0.86
C THR A 103 0.67 -7.87 1.11
N VAL A 104 -0.33 -7.06 1.46
CA VAL A 104 -0.14 -5.67 1.87
C VAL A 104 -0.22 -5.60 3.38
N VAL A 105 0.82 -5.02 3.98
CA VAL A 105 0.95 -4.81 5.43
C VAL A 105 1.09 -3.34 5.71
N ILE A 106 0.25 -2.83 6.61
CA ILE A 106 0.28 -1.44 7.05
C ILE A 106 0.71 -1.43 8.51
N ASN A 107 1.84 -0.81 8.80
CA ASN A 107 2.19 -0.45 10.17
C ASN A 107 1.69 0.98 10.45
N TYR A 108 0.54 1.06 11.12
CA TYR A 108 -0.09 2.34 11.48
C TYR A 108 0.39 2.88 12.84
N LEU A 109 1.31 2.15 13.51
CA LEU A 109 1.89 2.52 14.81
C LEU A 109 3.05 3.49 14.63
N GLU A 110 3.40 4.18 15.71
CA GLU A 110 4.56 5.07 15.78
C GLU A 110 5.88 4.33 16.00
N ASP A 111 5.82 3.02 16.23
CA ASP A 111 6.98 2.17 16.50
C ASP A 111 7.23 1.21 15.34
N ASN A 112 8.52 0.86 15.15
CA ASN A 112 8.92 -0.19 14.24
C ASN A 112 8.36 -1.54 14.71
N GLN A 113 7.89 -2.33 13.77
CA GLN A 113 7.35 -3.66 14.03
C GLN A 113 8.18 -4.73 13.33
N VAL A 114 8.16 -5.92 13.89
CA VAL A 114 8.73 -7.12 13.26
C VAL A 114 7.62 -8.15 13.13
N ILE A 115 7.36 -8.56 11.91
CA ILE A 115 6.33 -9.58 11.64
C ILE A 115 6.92 -10.83 11.03
N THR A 116 6.18 -11.92 11.16
CA THR A 116 6.44 -13.17 10.45
C THR A 116 5.20 -13.50 9.62
N LEU A 117 5.40 -13.67 8.31
CA LEU A 117 4.40 -14.21 7.42
C LEU A 117 4.66 -15.71 7.25
N ASN A 118 3.72 -16.51 7.70
CA ASN A 118 3.79 -17.95 7.47
C ASN A 118 3.18 -18.27 6.11
N CYS A 119 4.00 -18.80 5.23
CA CYS A 119 3.62 -19.25 3.90
C CYS A 119 4.22 -20.65 3.71
N ASP A 120 3.37 -21.63 3.40
CA ASP A 120 3.78 -23.04 3.38
C ASP A 120 4.71 -23.38 2.21
N TYR A 121 4.62 -22.61 1.12
CA TYR A 121 5.36 -22.83 -0.12
C TYR A 121 6.51 -21.86 -0.38
N ALA A 122 6.70 -20.85 0.45
CA ALA A 122 7.78 -19.87 0.27
C ALA A 122 8.42 -19.43 1.59
N GLN A 123 9.73 -19.20 1.55
CA GLN A 123 10.52 -18.70 2.67
C GLN A 123 10.93 -17.23 2.50
N LYS A 124 10.82 -16.70 1.28
CA LYS A 124 11.17 -15.33 0.90
C LYS A 124 10.09 -14.73 0.02
N GLY A 125 10.07 -13.40 -0.04
CA GLY A 125 9.20 -12.65 -0.95
C GLY A 125 9.87 -11.35 -1.40
N LYS A 126 9.45 -10.83 -2.55
CA LYS A 126 9.86 -9.52 -3.04
C LYS A 126 9.15 -8.45 -2.21
N VAL A 127 9.91 -7.56 -1.57
CA VAL A 127 9.38 -6.54 -0.65
C VAL A 127 9.48 -5.16 -1.28
N TYR A 128 8.37 -4.43 -1.26
CA TYR A 128 8.26 -3.03 -1.67
C TYR A 128 7.78 -2.20 -0.50
N LEU A 129 8.41 -1.06 -0.25
CA LEU A 129 8.19 -0.27 0.96
C LEU A 129 7.89 1.20 0.65
N THR A 130 6.85 1.72 1.27
CA THR A 130 6.54 3.15 1.34
C THR A 130 6.62 3.61 2.78
N THR A 131 7.44 4.64 3.03
CA THR A 131 7.61 5.32 4.31
C THR A 131 7.60 6.83 4.06
N ILE A 132 7.96 7.63 5.06
CA ILE A 132 8.10 9.07 4.86
C ILE A 132 9.19 9.40 3.82
N ASP A 133 10.25 8.62 3.76
CA ASP A 133 11.42 8.79 2.91
C ASP A 133 11.50 7.82 1.72
N LYS A 134 10.63 6.83 1.66
CA LYS A 134 10.58 5.82 0.58
C LYS A 134 9.27 5.86 -0.18
N ASN A 135 9.35 5.65 -1.49
CA ASN A 135 8.24 5.69 -2.43
C ASN A 135 8.16 4.37 -3.18
N LEU A 136 7.43 3.40 -2.64
CA LEU A 136 7.30 2.05 -3.21
C LEU A 136 8.66 1.43 -3.57
N GLN A 137 9.67 1.68 -2.73
CA GLN A 137 11.03 1.25 -2.98
C GLN A 137 11.14 -0.27 -2.91
N TYR A 138 11.73 -0.87 -3.94
CA TYR A 138 12.06 -2.29 -3.91
C TYR A 138 13.21 -2.54 -2.93
N MET A 139 12.95 -3.38 -1.95
CA MET A 139 13.89 -3.72 -0.87
C MET A 139 14.61 -5.06 -1.09
N GLY A 140 14.45 -5.65 -2.27
CA GLY A 140 14.97 -6.98 -2.59
C GLY A 140 14.06 -8.12 -2.12
N GLU A 141 14.52 -9.35 -2.33
CA GLU A 141 13.91 -10.52 -1.73
C GLU A 141 14.33 -10.63 -0.27
N GLN A 142 13.34 -10.73 0.61
CA GLN A 142 13.57 -10.82 2.05
C GLN A 142 12.93 -12.07 2.65
N PRO A 143 13.52 -12.63 3.72
CA PRO A 143 12.89 -13.72 4.47
C PRO A 143 11.51 -13.29 4.98
N LEU A 144 10.50 -14.13 4.82
CA LEU A 144 9.15 -13.90 5.35
C LEU A 144 9.11 -13.94 6.88
N LYS A 145 10.13 -14.52 7.49
CA LYS A 145 10.34 -14.49 8.94
C LYS A 145 11.15 -13.24 9.32
N LYS A 146 10.68 -12.51 10.34
CA LYS A 146 11.33 -11.30 10.89
C LYS A 146 11.42 -10.14 9.89
N LEU A 147 10.35 -9.94 9.09
CA LEU A 147 10.22 -8.76 8.25
C LEU A 147 10.17 -7.50 9.12
N GLN A 148 11.03 -6.55 8.79
CA GLN A 148 11.10 -5.25 9.47
C GLN A 148 10.11 -4.28 8.81
N LEU A 149 9.23 -3.73 9.61
CA LEU A 149 8.25 -2.73 9.19
C LEU A 149 8.50 -1.43 9.96
N PRO A 150 9.06 -0.42 9.33
CA PRO A 150 9.21 0.89 9.98
C PRO A 150 7.89 1.43 10.50
N ALA A 151 7.94 2.33 11.48
CA ALA A 151 6.80 3.10 11.92
C ALA A 151 6.12 3.80 10.74
N ARG A 152 4.80 3.92 10.76
CA ARG A 152 4.02 4.64 9.74
C ARG A 152 4.35 4.24 8.31
N SER A 153 4.47 2.93 8.05
CA SER A 153 4.84 2.39 6.74
C SER A 153 3.74 1.53 6.10
N VAL A 154 3.87 1.36 4.78
CA VAL A 154 3.11 0.37 4.01
C VAL A 154 4.11 -0.50 3.27
N ALA A 155 4.02 -1.79 3.45
CA ALA A 155 4.84 -2.77 2.73
C ALA A 155 3.95 -3.66 1.87
N THR A 156 4.40 -3.92 0.64
CA THR A 156 3.81 -4.95 -0.22
C THR A 156 4.82 -6.06 -0.42
N ILE A 157 4.40 -7.27 -0.12
CA ILE A 157 5.19 -8.48 -0.25
C ILE A 157 4.56 -9.35 -1.33
N VAL A 158 5.35 -9.69 -2.33
CA VAL A 158 4.94 -10.56 -3.45
C VAL A 158 5.68 -11.88 -3.35
N VAL A 159 4.91 -12.95 -3.35
CA VAL A 159 5.40 -14.34 -3.34
C VAL A 159 4.84 -15.04 -4.56
N GLU A 160 5.71 -15.58 -5.39
CA GLU A 160 5.32 -16.40 -6.55
C GLU A 160 5.04 -17.82 -6.08
N ASP A 161 3.93 -18.40 -6.53
CA ASP A 161 3.58 -19.81 -6.33
C ASP A 161 4.27 -20.61 -7.46
N ASN A 162 5.39 -21.24 -7.13
CA ASN A 162 6.22 -22.02 -8.07
C ASN A 162 5.78 -23.48 -8.12
#